data_3e9d7966a2304b5b65447d336a5f9dd6
#
_entry.id   3e9d7966a2304b5b65447d336a5f9dd6
#
_cell.length_a   1.000
_cell.length_b   1.000
_cell.length_c   1.000
_cell.angle_alpha   90.00
_cell.angle_beta   90.00
_cell.angle_gamma   90.00
#
_symmetry.space_group_name_H-M   'P 1'
#
loop_
_entity.id
_entity.type
_entity.pdbx_description
1 polymer ?
#
loop_
_entity_poly.entity_id
_entity_poly.type
_entity_poly.pdbx_seq_one_letter_code
_entity_poly.pdbx_strand_id
1 'polypeptide(L)'
;MGILKRYRALIFSVMLLSFALPAYASEIIIVGDTQLKPVTEIISGIRDTLGYPVKVFQPAGVRGKLKDIAAREDVRVVVALGKEALDEALQLPPSIAVIYDLVITPPVIRRPNTTGFYMATPVKEYVELMQTYLHSIRRIAVVGSSNLINILEGADHSQVSSYNVKSPFEFVTAVKQIDSADAILLLPDVSLLTSSAVEEAYLLSFQKGIPLLGISEKSVRQGALLALVFDPVNVGRRIGENASSAIKGMDMGRIPASPPHKFELYINTETAGKMGIQISPELVRKAKRVYP
;
A
#
# COMPACT_ATOMS: atom_id res chain seq x y z
N MET A 1 -18.03 -65.62 -25.84
CA MET A 1 -18.36 -64.16 -26.21
C MET A 1 -18.75 -63.32 -25.01
N GLY A 2 -18.80 -63.81 -23.79
CA GLY A 2 -19.18 -63.05 -22.58
C GLY A 2 -18.02 -62.38 -21.80
N ILE A 3 -16.82 -62.95 -21.84
CA ILE A 3 -15.66 -62.48 -21.03
C ILE A 3 -15.06 -61.22 -21.58
N LEU A 4 -14.98 -61.06 -22.89
CA LEU A 4 -14.41 -59.86 -23.53
C LEU A 4 -15.26 -58.56 -23.32
N LYS A 5 -16.59 -58.71 -23.17
CA LYS A 5 -17.50 -57.58 -22.85
C LYS A 5 -17.33 -57.08 -21.42
N ARG A 6 -17.03 -57.96 -20.47
CA ARG A 6 -16.79 -57.58 -19.05
C ARG A 6 -15.46 -56.82 -18.88
N TYR A 7 -14.41 -57.24 -19.59
CA TYR A 7 -13.12 -56.52 -19.55
C TYR A 7 -13.19 -55.14 -20.22
N ARG A 8 -13.96 -55.00 -21.31
CA ARG A 8 -14.21 -53.68 -21.96
C ARG A 8 -14.97 -52.72 -21.05
N ALA A 9 -15.97 -53.20 -20.30
CA ALA A 9 -16.72 -52.39 -19.35
C ALA A 9 -15.84 -51.95 -18.15
N LEU A 10 -14.95 -52.82 -17.66
CA LEU A 10 -14.03 -52.50 -16.57
C LEU A 10 -12.95 -51.50 -17.00
N ILE A 11 -12.40 -51.63 -18.19
CA ILE A 11 -11.40 -50.70 -18.74
C ILE A 11 -12.04 -49.32 -18.99
N PHE A 12 -13.29 -49.27 -19.46
CA PHE A 12 -14.01 -48.00 -19.65
C PHE A 12 -14.35 -47.33 -18.31
N SER A 13 -14.67 -48.10 -17.26
CA SER A 13 -14.94 -47.56 -15.91
C SER A 13 -13.68 -47.05 -15.22
N VAL A 14 -12.54 -47.71 -15.41
CA VAL A 14 -11.23 -47.23 -14.88
C VAL A 14 -10.73 -46.02 -15.65
N MET A 15 -11.00 -45.91 -16.95
CA MET A 15 -10.63 -44.75 -17.78
C MET A 15 -11.47 -43.50 -17.48
N LEU A 16 -12.74 -43.67 -17.02
CA LEU A 16 -13.57 -42.56 -16.58
C LEU A 16 -13.16 -42.01 -15.19
N LEU A 17 -12.58 -42.85 -14.31
CA LEU A 17 -12.07 -42.38 -13.02
C LEU A 17 -10.77 -41.58 -13.12
N SER A 18 -10.03 -41.73 -14.22
CA SER A 18 -8.73 -41.07 -14.41
C SER A 18 -8.85 -39.60 -14.88
N PHE A 19 -10.04 -39.11 -15.21
CA PHE A 19 -10.31 -37.74 -15.66
C PHE A 19 -10.99 -36.83 -14.61
N ALA A 20 -11.12 -37.30 -13.37
CA ALA A 20 -11.37 -36.36 -12.28
C ALA A 20 -10.11 -35.56 -12.04
N LEU A 21 -9.85 -34.54 -12.91
CA LEU A 21 -8.92 -33.49 -12.61
C LEU A 21 -9.37 -32.91 -11.25
N PRO A 22 -8.50 -32.92 -10.23
CA PRO A 22 -8.85 -32.22 -9.00
C PRO A 22 -9.21 -30.79 -9.40
N ALA A 23 -10.46 -30.43 -9.21
CA ALA A 23 -10.82 -29.01 -9.19
C ALA A 23 -10.01 -28.44 -8.03
N TYR A 24 -8.84 -27.85 -8.33
CA TYR A 24 -8.07 -27.14 -7.33
C TYR A 24 -8.96 -26.01 -6.82
N ALA A 25 -9.60 -26.26 -5.69
CA ALA A 25 -10.23 -25.20 -4.93
C ALA A 25 -9.16 -24.14 -4.71
N SER A 26 -9.47 -22.90 -5.06
CA SER A 26 -8.50 -21.82 -4.88
C SER A 26 -8.54 -21.42 -3.42
N GLU A 27 -7.60 -21.91 -2.61
CA GLU A 27 -7.52 -21.58 -1.19
C GLU A 27 -7.33 -20.07 -0.94
N ILE A 28 -6.98 -19.31 -2.00
CA ILE A 28 -6.69 -17.88 -1.93
C ILE A 28 -7.52 -17.10 -2.95
N ILE A 29 -8.24 -16.10 -2.46
CA ILE A 29 -8.92 -15.11 -3.29
C ILE A 29 -8.26 -13.74 -3.10
N ILE A 30 -8.04 -13.02 -4.20
CA ILE A 30 -7.68 -11.59 -4.18
C ILE A 30 -8.90 -10.80 -4.66
N VAL A 31 -9.28 -9.78 -3.90
CA VAL A 31 -10.30 -8.81 -4.29
C VAL A 31 -9.63 -7.46 -4.49
N GLY A 32 -9.69 -6.93 -5.70
CA GLY A 32 -9.06 -5.65 -6.03
C GLY A 32 -9.38 -5.17 -7.44
N ASP A 33 -9.35 -3.86 -7.64
CA ASP A 33 -9.59 -3.27 -8.96
C ASP A 33 -8.33 -3.39 -9.84
N THR A 34 -8.33 -4.38 -10.73
CA THR A 34 -7.21 -4.65 -11.65
C THR A 34 -7.03 -3.60 -12.74
N GLN A 35 -7.86 -2.59 -12.85
CA GLN A 35 -7.63 -1.43 -13.71
C GLN A 35 -6.59 -0.47 -13.09
N LEU A 36 -6.39 -0.57 -11.78
CA LEU A 36 -5.40 0.23 -11.07
C LEU A 36 -4.01 -0.44 -11.13
N LYS A 37 -3.03 0.28 -11.66
CA LYS A 37 -1.65 -0.22 -11.79
C LYS A 37 -1.05 -0.76 -10.47
N PRO A 38 -1.18 -0.09 -9.30
CA PRO A 38 -0.67 -0.63 -8.05
C PRO A 38 -1.28 -1.99 -7.69
N VAL A 39 -2.57 -2.21 -7.99
CA VAL A 39 -3.23 -3.51 -7.73
C VAL A 39 -2.60 -4.62 -8.57
N THR A 40 -2.37 -4.38 -9.85
CA THR A 40 -1.75 -5.38 -10.74
C THR A 40 -0.30 -5.69 -10.34
N GLU A 41 0.46 -4.68 -9.90
CA GLU A 41 1.83 -4.84 -9.41
C GLU A 41 1.88 -5.62 -8.09
N ILE A 42 0.96 -5.35 -7.16
CA ILE A 42 0.81 -6.14 -5.91
C ILE A 42 0.47 -7.60 -6.24
N ILE A 43 -0.50 -7.83 -7.13
CA ILE A 43 -0.87 -9.19 -7.57
C ILE A 43 0.32 -9.92 -8.19
N SER A 44 1.15 -9.24 -8.97
CA SER A 44 2.39 -9.81 -9.51
C SER A 44 3.32 -10.26 -8.38
N GLY A 45 3.57 -9.39 -7.40
CA GLY A 45 4.40 -9.71 -6.23
C GLY A 45 3.86 -10.87 -5.40
N ILE A 46 2.53 -10.95 -5.23
CA ILE A 46 1.87 -12.09 -4.57
C ILE A 46 2.16 -13.38 -5.33
N ARG A 47 1.99 -13.38 -6.65
CA ARG A 47 2.22 -14.56 -7.50
C ARG A 47 3.67 -15.01 -7.52
N ASP A 48 4.63 -14.09 -7.37
CA ASP A 48 6.06 -14.40 -7.30
C ASP A 48 6.42 -15.28 -6.09
N THR A 49 5.60 -15.25 -5.03
CA THR A 49 5.89 -15.92 -3.75
C THR A 49 4.93 -17.05 -3.42
N LEU A 50 3.77 -17.10 -4.08
CA LEU A 50 2.78 -18.12 -3.82
C LEU A 50 2.95 -19.33 -4.75
N GLY A 51 3.08 -20.52 -4.16
CA GLY A 51 2.97 -21.80 -4.86
C GLY A 51 1.53 -22.32 -5.04
N TYR A 52 0.52 -21.48 -4.78
CA TYR A 52 -0.91 -21.82 -4.78
C TYR A 52 -1.65 -21.09 -5.89
N PRO A 53 -2.70 -21.70 -6.47
CA PRO A 53 -3.56 -21.03 -7.43
C PRO A 53 -4.34 -19.90 -6.75
N VAL A 54 -4.44 -18.75 -7.44
CA VAL A 54 -5.06 -17.53 -6.92
C VAL A 54 -6.17 -17.10 -7.87
N LYS A 55 -7.39 -16.90 -7.35
CA LYS A 55 -8.49 -16.26 -8.10
C LYS A 55 -8.55 -14.77 -7.77
N VAL A 56 -8.73 -13.95 -8.80
CA VAL A 56 -8.83 -12.50 -8.66
C VAL A 56 -10.24 -12.06 -9.03
N PHE A 57 -10.85 -11.25 -8.17
CA PHE A 57 -12.18 -10.70 -8.36
C PHE A 57 -12.15 -9.17 -8.28
N GLN A 58 -13.00 -8.54 -9.09
CA GLN A 58 -13.28 -7.11 -8.97
C GLN A 58 -14.17 -6.86 -7.73
N PRO A 59 -13.97 -5.75 -6.97
CA PRO A 59 -14.78 -5.44 -5.79
C PRO A 59 -16.28 -5.43 -6.09
N ALA A 60 -16.68 -4.81 -7.21
CA ALA A 60 -18.08 -4.77 -7.64
C ALA A 60 -18.70 -6.16 -7.89
N GLY A 61 -17.90 -7.12 -8.35
CA GLY A 61 -18.33 -8.49 -8.63
C GLY A 61 -18.59 -9.35 -7.40
N VAL A 62 -18.03 -8.97 -6.25
CA VAL A 62 -18.14 -9.73 -5.00
C VAL A 62 -18.98 -9.04 -3.92
N ARG A 63 -19.44 -7.82 -4.18
CA ARG A 63 -20.24 -7.03 -3.23
C ARG A 63 -21.46 -7.81 -2.73
N GLY A 64 -21.54 -8.03 -1.41
CA GLY A 64 -22.57 -8.81 -0.74
C GLY A 64 -22.57 -10.32 -1.06
N LYS A 65 -21.59 -10.82 -1.82
CA LYS A 65 -21.51 -12.24 -2.25
C LYS A 65 -20.20 -12.93 -1.86
N LEU A 66 -19.23 -12.17 -1.32
CA LEU A 66 -17.89 -12.71 -1.04
C LEU A 66 -17.94 -13.91 -0.08
N LYS A 67 -18.85 -13.90 0.90
CA LYS A 67 -19.04 -14.99 1.86
C LYS A 67 -19.48 -16.30 1.14
N ASP A 68 -20.43 -16.21 0.23
CA ASP A 68 -20.94 -17.38 -0.50
C ASP A 68 -19.87 -17.90 -1.49
N ILE A 69 -19.15 -16.99 -2.13
CA ILE A 69 -18.03 -17.34 -3.02
C ILE A 69 -16.94 -18.06 -2.20
N ALA A 70 -16.57 -17.52 -1.05
CA ALA A 70 -15.53 -18.10 -0.20
C ALA A 70 -15.93 -19.49 0.33
N ALA A 71 -17.17 -19.69 0.70
CA ALA A 71 -17.68 -20.99 1.14
C ALA A 71 -17.69 -22.03 0.01
N ARG A 72 -18.12 -21.63 -1.21
CA ARG A 72 -18.18 -22.53 -2.38
C ARG A 72 -16.79 -22.95 -2.87
N GLU A 73 -15.81 -22.05 -2.77
CA GLU A 73 -14.45 -22.29 -3.27
C GLU A 73 -13.50 -22.83 -2.18
N ASP A 74 -13.99 -23.12 -0.98
CA ASP A 74 -13.23 -23.58 0.18
C ASP A 74 -12.03 -22.66 0.50
N VAL A 75 -12.30 -21.34 0.50
CA VAL A 75 -11.29 -20.29 0.65
C VAL A 75 -10.80 -20.21 2.08
N ARG A 76 -9.49 -20.19 2.26
CA ARG A 76 -8.83 -20.05 3.56
C ARG A 76 -8.23 -18.65 3.77
N VAL A 77 -7.87 -17.97 2.68
CA VAL A 77 -7.26 -16.63 2.72
C VAL A 77 -7.92 -15.70 1.71
N VAL A 78 -8.28 -14.50 2.15
CA VAL A 78 -8.72 -13.42 1.29
C VAL A 78 -7.75 -12.25 1.40
N VAL A 79 -7.19 -11.84 0.25
CA VAL A 79 -6.41 -10.61 0.12
C VAL A 79 -7.33 -9.50 -0.38
N ALA A 80 -7.47 -8.44 0.41
CA ALA A 80 -8.35 -7.32 0.13
C ALA A 80 -7.53 -6.07 -0.25
N LEU A 81 -7.57 -5.66 -1.52
CA LEU A 81 -6.83 -4.52 -2.04
C LEU A 81 -7.76 -3.31 -2.21
N GLY A 82 -7.65 -2.37 -1.28
CA GLY A 82 -8.46 -1.16 -1.20
C GLY A 82 -9.64 -1.28 -0.24
N LYS A 83 -10.23 -0.11 0.07
CA LYS A 83 -11.26 0.00 1.11
C LYS A 83 -12.51 -0.83 0.83
N GLU A 84 -13.04 -0.80 -0.40
CA GLU A 84 -14.24 -1.58 -0.76
C GLU A 84 -14.02 -3.09 -0.60
N ALA A 85 -12.86 -3.58 -1.04
CA ALA A 85 -12.49 -4.98 -0.89
C ALA A 85 -12.35 -5.37 0.60
N LEU A 86 -11.77 -4.47 1.40
CA LEU A 86 -11.62 -4.69 2.84
C LEU A 86 -12.98 -4.73 3.55
N ASP A 87 -13.88 -3.79 3.25
CA ASP A 87 -15.20 -3.73 3.87
C ASP A 87 -15.99 -5.04 3.64
N GLU A 88 -15.88 -5.65 2.46
CA GLU A 88 -16.47 -6.97 2.16
C GLU A 88 -15.73 -8.11 2.90
N ALA A 89 -14.40 -8.10 2.90
CA ALA A 89 -13.61 -9.14 3.54
C ALA A 89 -13.79 -9.20 5.06
N LEU A 90 -14.06 -8.07 5.71
CA LEU A 90 -14.32 -8.00 7.15
C LEU A 90 -15.63 -8.69 7.57
N GLN A 91 -16.56 -8.97 6.62
CA GLN A 91 -17.80 -9.72 6.89
C GLN A 91 -17.60 -11.24 6.87
N LEU A 92 -16.42 -11.72 6.50
CA LEU A 92 -16.12 -13.16 6.42
C LEU A 92 -15.99 -13.80 7.82
N PRO A 93 -16.25 -15.11 7.94
CA PRO A 93 -16.00 -15.84 9.19
C PRO A 93 -14.54 -15.71 9.66
N PRO A 94 -14.28 -15.71 10.99
CA PRO A 94 -12.93 -15.66 11.54
C PRO A 94 -11.99 -16.82 11.11
N SER A 95 -12.54 -17.92 10.65
CA SER A 95 -11.78 -19.05 10.09
C SER A 95 -11.02 -18.70 8.81
N ILE A 96 -11.49 -17.69 8.07
CA ILE A 96 -10.83 -17.19 6.87
C ILE A 96 -9.87 -16.08 7.26
N ALA A 97 -8.57 -16.22 6.92
CA ALA A 97 -7.60 -15.17 7.12
C ALA A 97 -7.85 -14.00 6.16
N VAL A 98 -7.73 -12.76 6.64
CA VAL A 98 -7.83 -11.55 5.83
C VAL A 98 -6.51 -10.79 5.88
N ILE A 99 -5.96 -10.52 4.70
CA ILE A 99 -4.76 -9.69 4.54
C ILE A 99 -5.14 -8.51 3.66
N TYR A 100 -5.01 -7.29 4.17
CA TYR A 100 -5.41 -6.09 3.42
C TYR A 100 -4.22 -5.23 3.02
N ASP A 101 -4.41 -4.43 1.97
CA ASP A 101 -3.51 -3.36 1.53
C ASP A 101 -4.28 -2.29 0.74
N LEU A 102 -3.57 -1.27 0.27
CA LEU A 102 -4.13 -0.11 -0.45
C LEU A 102 -5.16 0.67 0.39
N VAL A 103 -4.94 0.70 1.70
CA VAL A 103 -5.59 1.63 2.62
C VAL A 103 -4.55 2.67 3.07
N ILE A 104 -4.96 3.93 3.22
CA ILE A 104 -4.01 5.01 3.54
C ILE A 104 -3.46 4.85 4.95
N THR A 105 -4.33 4.54 5.90
CA THR A 105 -3.99 4.35 7.32
C THR A 105 -4.51 3.01 7.81
N PRO A 106 -3.90 2.44 8.86
CA PRO A 106 -4.41 1.21 9.44
C PRO A 106 -5.85 1.43 9.96
N PRO A 107 -6.82 0.67 9.46
CA PRO A 107 -8.18 0.73 9.95
C PRO A 107 -8.27 0.14 11.36
N VAL A 108 -9.22 0.64 12.16
CA VAL A 108 -9.54 0.03 13.46
C VAL A 108 -10.30 -1.27 13.21
N ILE A 109 -9.62 -2.39 13.25
CA ILE A 109 -10.20 -3.72 12.99
C ILE A 109 -10.32 -4.49 14.30
N ARG A 110 -11.54 -4.99 14.58
CA ARG A 110 -11.81 -5.88 15.73
C ARG A 110 -11.92 -7.35 15.33
N ARG A 111 -11.84 -7.63 14.02
CA ARG A 111 -11.95 -9.00 13.49
C ARG A 111 -10.65 -9.76 13.76
N PRO A 112 -10.70 -10.95 14.39
CA PRO A 112 -9.52 -11.79 14.54
C PRO A 112 -9.02 -12.32 13.18
N ASN A 113 -7.84 -12.93 13.16
CA ASN A 113 -7.23 -13.51 11.96
C ASN A 113 -7.14 -12.51 10.79
N THR A 114 -6.75 -11.27 11.11
CA THR A 114 -6.69 -10.17 10.15
C THR A 114 -5.42 -9.36 10.35
N THR A 115 -4.70 -9.12 9.27
CA THR A 115 -3.52 -8.24 9.22
C THR A 115 -3.49 -7.45 7.93
N GLY A 116 -2.54 -6.54 7.76
CA GLY A 116 -2.38 -5.84 6.51
C GLY A 116 -1.26 -4.81 6.50
N PHE A 117 -1.20 -4.10 5.38
CA PHE A 117 -0.29 -3.00 5.14
C PHE A 117 -1.09 -1.72 4.91
N TYR A 118 -0.48 -0.58 5.19
CA TYR A 118 -1.06 0.73 4.90
C TYR A 118 -0.07 1.59 4.12
N MET A 119 -0.57 2.42 3.22
CA MET A 119 0.24 3.08 2.19
C MET A 119 1.03 4.30 2.69
N ALA A 120 0.70 4.83 3.84
CA ALA A 120 1.33 6.06 4.33
C ALA A 120 2.79 5.80 4.74
N THR A 121 3.72 6.57 4.15
CA THR A 121 5.14 6.49 4.46
C THR A 121 5.41 7.11 5.83
N PRO A 122 6.06 6.38 6.77
CA PRO A 122 6.44 6.95 8.06
C PRO A 122 7.36 8.16 7.91
N VAL A 123 7.17 9.15 8.79
CA VAL A 123 7.99 10.39 8.79
C VAL A 123 9.48 10.07 8.96
N LYS A 124 9.81 9.06 9.76
CA LYS A 124 11.19 8.61 9.99
C LYS A 124 11.95 8.27 8.70
N GLU A 125 11.29 7.73 7.69
CA GLU A 125 11.92 7.38 6.41
C GLU A 125 12.42 8.64 5.68
N TYR A 126 11.68 9.74 5.78
CA TYR A 126 12.11 11.04 5.26
C TYR A 126 13.24 11.62 6.09
N VAL A 127 13.17 11.53 7.41
CA VAL A 127 14.25 12.01 8.31
C VAL A 127 15.56 11.29 8.00
N GLU A 128 15.53 9.95 7.90
CA GLU A 128 16.70 9.14 7.56
C GLU A 128 17.28 9.49 6.18
N LEU A 129 16.41 9.70 5.19
CA LEU A 129 16.82 10.12 3.85
C LEU A 129 17.52 11.48 3.88
N MET A 130 16.96 12.47 4.62
CA MET A 130 17.54 13.80 4.75
C MET A 130 18.90 13.75 5.46
N GLN A 131 18.98 13.05 6.58
CA GLN A 131 20.24 12.89 7.33
C GLN A 131 21.33 12.26 6.48
N THR A 132 20.98 11.31 5.62
CA THR A 132 21.98 10.58 4.82
C THR A 132 22.41 11.33 3.57
N TYR A 133 21.51 12.06 2.91
CA TYR A 133 21.76 12.58 1.56
C TYR A 133 21.52 14.07 1.37
N LEU A 134 20.74 14.71 2.25
CA LEU A 134 20.31 16.12 2.11
C LEU A 134 20.56 16.90 3.41
N HIS A 135 21.83 16.98 3.79
CA HIS A 135 22.27 17.58 5.08
C HIS A 135 21.86 19.04 5.28
N SER A 136 21.45 19.74 4.22
CA SER A 136 20.88 21.09 4.31
C SER A 136 19.46 21.10 4.90
N ILE A 137 18.75 19.96 4.88
CA ILE A 137 17.40 19.81 5.43
C ILE A 137 17.51 19.10 6.78
N ARG A 138 17.38 19.86 7.86
CA ARG A 138 17.55 19.35 9.24
C ARG A 138 16.23 19.30 10.02
N ARG A 139 15.28 20.18 9.67
CA ARG A 139 13.99 20.30 10.34
C ARG A 139 12.87 20.12 9.34
N ILE A 140 12.02 19.16 9.60
CA ILE A 140 10.85 18.84 8.76
C ILE A 140 9.59 19.27 9.51
N ALA A 141 8.80 20.15 8.90
CA ALA A 141 7.45 20.41 9.36
C ALA A 141 6.50 19.38 8.76
N VAL A 142 5.70 18.74 9.60
CA VAL A 142 4.68 17.78 9.19
C VAL A 142 3.31 18.41 9.37
N VAL A 143 2.52 18.50 8.31
CA VAL A 143 1.18 19.09 8.36
C VAL A 143 0.13 18.02 8.02
N GLY A 144 -0.83 17.82 8.91
CA GLY A 144 -1.87 16.80 8.73
C GLY A 144 -2.87 16.76 9.87
N SER A 145 -3.83 15.82 9.77
CA SER A 145 -4.76 15.55 10.86
C SER A 145 -4.04 14.85 12.02
N SER A 146 -4.52 15.09 13.25
CA SER A 146 -3.94 14.49 14.46
C SER A 146 -3.83 12.96 14.37
N ASN A 147 -4.81 12.31 13.76
CA ASN A 147 -4.79 10.85 13.60
C ASN A 147 -3.62 10.38 12.73
N LEU A 148 -3.39 11.05 11.58
CA LEU A 148 -2.29 10.71 10.68
C LEU A 148 -0.92 11.00 11.29
N ILE A 149 -0.79 12.15 11.94
CA ILE A 149 0.43 12.54 12.64
C ILE A 149 0.78 11.47 13.69
N ASN A 150 -0.16 11.10 14.55
CA ASN A 150 0.06 10.09 15.59
C ASN A 150 0.47 8.71 15.04
N ILE A 151 -0.02 8.33 13.85
CA ILE A 151 0.32 7.05 13.23
C ILE A 151 1.70 7.07 12.57
N LEU A 152 2.07 8.20 11.95
CA LEU A 152 3.22 8.27 11.05
C LEU A 152 4.45 8.93 11.69
N GLU A 153 4.25 9.75 12.72
CA GLU A 153 5.32 10.37 13.48
C GLU A 153 5.90 9.35 14.48
N GLY A 154 7.13 9.01 14.32
CA GLY A 154 7.83 8.15 15.29
C GLY A 154 8.24 8.90 16.56
N ALA A 155 8.94 8.22 17.46
CA ALA A 155 9.29 8.73 18.80
C ALA A 155 10.38 9.83 18.84
N ASP A 156 11.06 10.15 17.76
CA ASP A 156 12.11 11.19 17.74
C ASP A 156 11.59 12.53 17.20
N HIS A 157 11.25 13.41 18.13
CA HIS A 157 10.66 14.72 17.85
C HIS A 157 11.70 15.84 17.59
N SER A 158 12.98 15.59 17.77
CA SER A 158 14.01 16.66 17.74
C SER A 158 14.17 17.34 16.37
N GLN A 159 13.81 16.64 15.29
CA GLN A 159 13.93 17.10 13.91
C GLN A 159 12.57 17.35 13.22
N VAL A 160 11.48 17.08 13.92
CA VAL A 160 10.13 17.13 13.38
C VAL A 160 9.29 18.12 14.18
N SER A 161 8.58 18.99 13.47
CA SER A 161 7.58 19.91 14.06
C SER A 161 6.22 19.61 13.46
N SER A 162 5.26 19.21 14.27
CA SER A 162 3.94 18.75 13.82
C SER A 162 2.89 19.84 13.94
N TYR A 163 2.14 20.04 12.87
CA TYR A 163 1.06 21.02 12.74
C TYR A 163 -0.26 20.28 12.53
N ASN A 164 -1.04 20.18 13.61
CA ASN A 164 -2.35 19.55 13.57
C ASN A 164 -3.40 20.46 12.95
N VAL A 165 -4.06 20.00 11.90
CA VAL A 165 -5.05 20.76 11.15
C VAL A 165 -6.30 19.92 10.89
N LYS A 166 -7.48 20.56 10.76
CA LYS A 166 -8.78 19.90 10.64
C LYS A 166 -9.52 20.22 9.34
N SER A 167 -8.99 21.17 8.55
CA SER A 167 -9.63 21.61 7.31
C SER A 167 -8.59 22.03 6.27
N PRO A 168 -8.94 22.06 4.97
CA PRO A 168 -8.07 22.57 3.93
C PRO A 168 -7.63 24.03 4.18
N PHE A 169 -8.49 24.85 4.78
CA PHE A 169 -8.16 26.22 5.15
C PHE A 169 -7.08 26.28 6.25
N GLU A 170 -7.22 25.49 7.30
CA GLU A 170 -6.20 25.39 8.36
C GLU A 170 -4.89 24.82 7.83
N PHE A 171 -4.95 23.88 6.90
CA PHE A 171 -3.78 23.33 6.23
C PHE A 171 -2.98 24.42 5.51
N VAL A 172 -3.62 25.22 4.66
CA VAL A 172 -2.97 26.34 3.96
C VAL A 172 -2.43 27.38 4.96
N THR A 173 -3.20 27.67 6.00
CA THR A 173 -2.79 28.61 7.06
C THR A 173 -1.54 28.11 7.79
N ALA A 174 -1.48 26.83 8.13
CA ALA A 174 -0.29 26.22 8.74
C ALA A 174 0.93 26.32 7.83
N VAL A 175 0.81 25.95 6.55
CA VAL A 175 1.90 26.08 5.56
C VAL A 175 2.38 27.53 5.46
N LYS A 176 1.46 28.48 5.48
CA LYS A 176 1.79 29.93 5.46
C LYS A 176 2.58 30.39 6.69
N GLN A 177 2.32 29.79 7.85
CA GLN A 177 2.95 30.17 9.13
C GLN A 177 4.29 29.46 9.39
N ILE A 178 4.62 28.42 8.62
CA ILE A 178 5.87 27.68 8.78
C ILE A 178 7.02 28.52 8.20
N ASP A 179 7.90 29.03 9.08
CA ASP A 179 9.10 29.78 8.71
C ASP A 179 10.39 29.16 9.26
N SER A 180 10.28 28.22 10.20
CA SER A 180 11.41 27.62 10.91
C SER A 180 11.78 26.21 10.49
N ALA A 181 11.14 25.67 9.43
CA ALA A 181 11.44 24.37 8.87
C ALA A 181 12.29 24.51 7.60
N ASP A 182 13.07 23.46 7.31
CA ASP A 182 13.88 23.37 6.10
C ASP A 182 13.13 22.59 4.98
N ALA A 183 12.06 21.88 5.33
CA ALA A 183 11.13 21.23 4.40
C ALA A 183 9.76 21.02 5.05
N ILE A 184 8.71 20.89 4.24
CA ILE A 184 7.35 20.59 4.69
C ILE A 184 6.92 19.24 4.10
N LEU A 185 6.62 18.27 4.96
CA LEU A 185 6.08 16.97 4.56
C LEU A 185 4.56 17.01 4.51
N LEU A 186 4.01 16.70 3.35
CA LEU A 186 2.58 16.50 3.17
C LEU A 186 2.22 15.07 3.62
N LEU A 187 1.22 14.94 4.48
CA LEU A 187 0.67 13.62 4.81
C LEU A 187 -0.48 13.26 3.85
N PRO A 188 -0.74 11.98 3.59
CA PRO A 188 -1.77 11.54 2.63
C PRO A 188 -3.19 11.67 3.20
N ASP A 189 -3.61 12.89 3.51
CA ASP A 189 -4.94 13.19 4.05
C ASP A 189 -5.85 13.75 2.96
N VAL A 190 -6.70 12.90 2.39
CA VAL A 190 -7.60 13.29 1.30
C VAL A 190 -8.63 14.35 1.70
N SER A 191 -8.91 14.50 3.00
CA SER A 191 -9.84 15.51 3.51
C SER A 191 -9.21 16.91 3.57
N LEU A 192 -7.90 16.98 3.67
CA LEU A 192 -7.11 18.21 3.76
C LEU A 192 -6.52 18.61 2.41
N LEU A 193 -6.04 17.63 1.63
CA LEU A 193 -5.33 17.85 0.36
C LEU A 193 -6.29 18.01 -0.83
N THR A 194 -7.18 18.99 -0.77
CA THR A 194 -7.97 19.39 -1.93
C THR A 194 -7.08 20.00 -3.01
N SER A 195 -7.50 19.99 -4.28
CA SER A 195 -6.69 20.52 -5.39
C SER A 195 -6.25 21.97 -5.12
N SER A 196 -7.18 22.81 -4.68
CA SER A 196 -6.89 24.23 -4.38
C SER A 196 -5.92 24.40 -3.20
N ALA A 197 -6.09 23.62 -2.13
CA ALA A 197 -5.20 23.69 -0.98
C ALA A 197 -3.77 23.22 -1.32
N VAL A 198 -3.66 22.19 -2.16
CA VAL A 198 -2.37 21.69 -2.64
C VAL A 198 -1.69 22.71 -3.56
N GLU A 199 -2.42 23.32 -4.50
CA GLU A 199 -1.88 24.38 -5.38
C GLU A 199 -1.36 25.58 -4.58
N GLU A 200 -2.12 26.04 -3.59
CA GLU A 200 -1.71 27.11 -2.68
C GLU A 200 -0.46 26.72 -1.88
N ALA A 201 -0.39 25.49 -1.37
CA ALA A 201 0.77 24.99 -0.64
C ALA A 201 2.04 24.98 -1.51
N TYR A 202 1.96 24.60 -2.79
CA TYR A 202 3.08 24.68 -3.72
C TYR A 202 3.52 26.13 -3.93
N LEU A 203 2.56 27.05 -4.16
CA LEU A 203 2.87 28.46 -4.33
C LEU A 203 3.61 29.03 -3.11
N LEU A 204 3.09 28.79 -1.91
CA LEU A 204 3.71 29.22 -0.66
C LEU A 204 5.10 28.61 -0.45
N SER A 205 5.27 27.33 -0.77
CA SER A 205 6.55 26.61 -0.72
C SER A 205 7.62 27.32 -1.57
N PHE A 206 7.29 27.62 -2.83
CA PHE A 206 8.21 28.34 -3.72
C PHE A 206 8.49 29.77 -3.27
N GLN A 207 7.47 30.50 -2.79
CA GLN A 207 7.64 31.86 -2.27
C GLN A 207 8.57 31.94 -1.05
N LYS A 208 8.51 30.89 -0.20
CA LYS A 208 9.32 30.82 1.03
C LYS A 208 10.68 30.14 0.81
N GLY A 209 10.90 29.49 -0.32
CA GLY A 209 12.09 28.65 -0.53
C GLY A 209 12.14 27.42 0.39
N ILE A 210 10.99 26.97 0.92
CA ILE A 210 10.88 25.78 1.78
C ILE A 210 10.23 24.66 0.94
N PRO A 211 10.98 23.62 0.53
CA PRO A 211 10.47 22.59 -0.37
C PRO A 211 9.38 21.74 0.29
N LEU A 212 8.40 21.33 -0.53
CA LEU A 212 7.45 20.28 -0.15
C LEU A 212 8.07 18.91 -0.39
N LEU A 213 7.90 18.01 0.58
CA LEU A 213 8.11 16.57 0.44
C LEU A 213 6.76 15.94 0.12
N GLY A 214 6.69 15.27 -1.02
CA GLY A 214 5.45 14.73 -1.56
C GLY A 214 5.18 13.31 -1.09
N ILE A 215 4.00 12.82 -1.43
CA ILE A 215 3.51 11.47 -1.05
C ILE A 215 3.32 10.55 -2.26
N SER A 216 3.65 11.04 -3.46
CA SER A 216 3.43 10.30 -4.70
C SER A 216 4.34 10.82 -5.83
N GLU A 217 4.51 10.01 -6.87
CA GLU A 217 5.16 10.46 -8.10
C GLU A 217 4.49 11.71 -8.70
N LYS A 218 3.14 11.78 -8.63
CA LYS A 218 2.37 12.93 -9.10
C LYS A 218 2.78 14.21 -8.36
N SER A 219 2.92 14.16 -7.04
CA SER A 219 3.34 15.34 -6.26
C SER A 219 4.72 15.83 -6.66
N VAL A 220 5.67 14.94 -6.98
CA VAL A 220 7.00 15.31 -7.47
C VAL A 220 6.93 15.99 -8.84
N ARG A 221 6.10 15.47 -9.74
CA ARG A 221 5.84 16.11 -11.05
C ARG A 221 5.18 17.50 -10.92
N GLN A 222 4.45 17.73 -9.85
CA GLN A 222 3.80 19.02 -9.56
C GLN A 222 4.72 20.04 -8.87
N GLY A 223 5.95 19.64 -8.49
CA GLY A 223 6.93 20.52 -7.89
C GLY A 223 7.37 20.17 -6.47
N ALA A 224 6.94 19.05 -5.88
CA ALA A 224 7.57 18.58 -4.65
C ALA A 224 9.03 18.20 -4.91
N LEU A 225 9.92 18.47 -3.95
CA LEU A 225 11.34 18.18 -4.07
C LEU A 225 11.60 16.70 -4.31
N LEU A 226 10.94 15.87 -3.52
CA LEU A 226 11.00 14.42 -3.64
C LEU A 226 9.78 13.75 -3.00
N ALA A 227 9.60 12.47 -3.28
CA ALA A 227 8.65 11.61 -2.59
C ALA A 227 9.22 10.21 -2.39
N LEU A 228 8.88 9.61 -1.25
CA LEU A 228 9.04 8.20 -0.98
C LEU A 228 7.70 7.51 -1.21
N VAL A 229 7.64 6.63 -2.19
CA VAL A 229 6.43 5.91 -2.58
C VAL A 229 6.65 4.42 -2.32
N PHE A 230 5.67 3.74 -1.75
CA PHE A 230 5.80 2.30 -1.50
C PHE A 230 6.04 1.50 -2.79
N ASP A 231 6.80 0.41 -2.68
CA ASP A 231 7.04 -0.53 -3.78
C ASP A 231 5.91 -1.58 -3.81
N PRO A 232 4.96 -1.52 -4.78
CA PRO A 232 3.81 -2.42 -4.79
C PRO A 232 4.19 -3.89 -4.96
N VAL A 233 5.23 -4.18 -5.75
CA VAL A 233 5.68 -5.56 -5.98
C VAL A 233 6.27 -6.14 -4.70
N ASN A 234 7.05 -5.34 -3.95
CA ASN A 234 7.61 -5.78 -2.68
C ASN A 234 6.52 -6.02 -1.62
N VAL A 235 5.53 -5.14 -1.54
CA VAL A 235 4.37 -5.36 -0.66
C VAL A 235 3.62 -6.62 -1.06
N GLY A 236 3.40 -6.83 -2.36
CA GLY A 236 2.78 -8.04 -2.89
C GLY A 236 3.51 -9.32 -2.47
N ARG A 237 4.84 -9.34 -2.51
CA ARG A 237 5.64 -10.49 -2.03
C ARG A 237 5.39 -10.77 -0.55
N ARG A 238 5.37 -9.74 0.28
CA ARG A 238 5.07 -9.89 1.72
C ARG A 238 3.64 -10.37 1.99
N ILE A 239 2.67 -9.90 1.22
CA ILE A 239 1.30 -10.41 1.27
C ILE A 239 1.29 -11.91 0.92
N GLY A 240 2.02 -12.32 -0.12
CA GLY A 240 2.15 -13.71 -0.52
C GLY A 240 2.79 -14.59 0.57
N GLU A 241 3.84 -14.10 1.24
CA GLU A 241 4.47 -14.77 2.39
C GLU A 241 3.48 -14.95 3.55
N ASN A 242 2.74 -13.89 3.90
CA ASN A 242 1.71 -13.94 4.92
C ASN A 242 0.57 -14.90 4.54
N ALA A 243 0.12 -14.87 3.29
CA ALA A 243 -0.91 -15.78 2.79
C ALA A 243 -0.46 -17.24 2.85
N SER A 244 0.78 -17.53 2.46
CA SER A 244 1.38 -18.86 2.59
C SER A 244 1.44 -19.32 4.05
N SER A 245 1.77 -18.41 4.98
CA SER A 245 1.79 -18.70 6.41
C SER A 245 0.38 -18.95 6.97
N ALA A 246 -0.62 -18.19 6.51
CA ALA A 246 -2.02 -18.39 6.89
C ALA A 246 -2.56 -19.74 6.41
N ILE A 247 -2.22 -20.18 5.19
CA ILE A 247 -2.56 -21.54 4.68
C ILE A 247 -1.97 -22.62 5.59
N LYS A 248 -0.79 -22.41 6.14
CA LYS A 248 -0.13 -23.33 7.09
C LYS A 248 -0.69 -23.24 8.52
N GLY A 249 -1.72 -22.40 8.74
CA GLY A 249 -2.43 -22.31 10.02
C GLY A 249 -1.95 -21.19 10.95
N MET A 250 -1.12 -20.25 10.46
CA MET A 250 -0.74 -19.08 11.24
C MET A 250 -1.94 -18.12 11.37
N ASP A 251 -2.22 -17.67 12.59
CA ASP A 251 -3.22 -16.64 12.85
C ASP A 251 -2.67 -15.26 12.46
N MET A 252 -3.28 -14.65 11.44
CA MET A 252 -2.88 -13.33 10.93
C MET A 252 -3.13 -12.21 11.95
N GLY A 253 -4.02 -12.38 12.91
CA GLY A 253 -4.24 -11.42 13.99
C GLY A 253 -3.04 -11.22 14.93
N ARG A 254 -2.05 -12.11 14.88
CA ARG A 254 -0.78 -11.98 15.63
C ARG A 254 0.24 -11.08 14.93
N ILE A 255 0.04 -10.75 13.67
CA ILE A 255 0.90 -9.88 12.90
C ILE A 255 0.28 -8.48 12.93
N PRO A 256 0.93 -7.47 13.55
CA PRO A 256 0.41 -6.12 13.55
C PRO A 256 0.40 -5.54 12.13
N ALA A 257 -0.59 -4.69 11.85
CA ALA A 257 -0.57 -3.91 10.61
C ALA A 257 0.67 -3.02 10.58
N SER A 258 1.32 -2.94 9.42
CA SER A 258 2.59 -2.21 9.29
C SER A 258 2.65 -1.39 8.01
N PRO A 259 3.46 -0.32 7.95
CA PRO A 259 3.78 0.34 6.70
C PRO A 259 4.62 -0.58 5.81
N PRO A 260 4.76 -0.28 4.52
CA PRO A 260 5.74 -0.91 3.64
C PRO A 260 7.17 -0.75 4.18
N HIS A 261 8.07 -1.68 3.83
CA HIS A 261 9.48 -1.60 4.22
C HIS A 261 10.41 -1.14 3.09
N LYS A 262 9.89 -1.08 1.87
CA LYS A 262 10.63 -0.57 0.71
C LYS A 262 9.87 0.56 0.06
N PHE A 263 10.61 1.63 -0.19
CA PHE A 263 10.11 2.81 -0.85
C PHE A 263 10.92 3.08 -2.10
N GLU A 264 10.23 3.55 -3.12
CA GLU A 264 10.79 4.06 -4.35
C GLU A 264 10.96 5.57 -4.21
N LEU A 265 12.16 6.07 -4.48
CA LEU A 265 12.46 7.49 -4.42
C LEU A 265 12.20 8.14 -5.79
N TYR A 266 11.45 9.23 -5.75
CA TYR A 266 11.23 10.12 -6.89
C TYR A 266 11.79 11.50 -6.54
N ILE A 267 12.48 12.18 -7.47
CA ILE A 267 13.15 13.46 -7.24
C ILE A 267 12.78 14.44 -8.35
N ASN A 268 12.64 15.73 -7.99
CA ASN A 268 12.53 16.84 -8.91
C ASN A 268 13.79 17.74 -8.80
N THR A 269 14.64 17.67 -9.82
CA THR A 269 15.91 18.45 -9.84
C THR A 269 15.71 19.91 -10.22
N GLU A 270 14.63 20.24 -10.95
CA GLU A 270 14.28 21.64 -11.22
C GLU A 270 13.88 22.36 -9.91
N THR A 271 13.02 21.72 -9.10
CA THR A 271 12.65 22.24 -7.77
C THR A 271 13.88 22.39 -6.89
N ALA A 272 14.76 21.38 -6.85
CA ALA A 272 16.01 21.47 -6.10
C ALA A 272 16.87 22.66 -6.55
N GLY A 273 17.07 22.83 -7.86
CA GLY A 273 17.84 23.94 -8.42
C GLY A 273 17.23 25.31 -8.11
N LYS A 274 15.91 25.47 -8.26
CA LYS A 274 15.20 26.73 -7.93
C LYS A 274 15.28 27.10 -6.45
N MET A 275 15.39 26.13 -5.56
CA MET A 275 15.50 26.33 -4.10
C MET A 275 16.93 26.26 -3.57
N GLY A 276 17.94 26.14 -4.46
CA GLY A 276 19.35 26.07 -4.08
C GLY A 276 19.75 24.80 -3.32
N ILE A 277 18.98 23.73 -3.47
CA ILE A 277 19.23 22.45 -2.79
C ILE A 277 20.12 21.57 -3.66
N GLN A 278 21.28 21.18 -3.13
CA GLN A 278 22.19 20.30 -3.85
C GLN A 278 21.77 18.84 -3.70
N ILE A 279 21.48 18.20 -4.82
CA ILE A 279 21.18 16.75 -4.89
C ILE A 279 22.48 16.00 -5.24
N SER A 280 22.90 15.09 -4.38
CA SER A 280 24.11 14.31 -4.63
C SER A 280 23.91 13.34 -5.80
N PRO A 281 24.99 13.05 -6.59
CA PRO A 281 24.90 12.02 -7.64
C PRO A 281 24.53 10.63 -7.12
N GLU A 282 24.83 10.35 -5.86
CA GLU A 282 24.44 9.11 -5.21
C GLU A 282 22.92 9.04 -5.02
N LEU A 283 22.29 10.11 -4.54
CA LEU A 283 20.85 10.16 -4.36
C LEU A 283 20.12 10.06 -5.70
N VAL A 284 20.64 10.68 -6.76
CA VAL A 284 20.12 10.56 -8.13
C VAL A 284 20.15 9.10 -8.59
N ARG A 285 21.24 8.36 -8.35
CA ARG A 285 21.33 6.95 -8.72
C ARG A 285 20.37 6.04 -7.96
N LYS A 286 19.99 6.40 -6.75
CA LYS A 286 19.00 5.67 -5.94
C LYS A 286 17.55 5.96 -6.36
N ALA A 287 17.31 7.04 -7.06
CA ALA A 287 15.98 7.42 -7.48
C ALA A 287 15.44 6.45 -8.54
N LYS A 288 14.22 5.99 -8.39
CA LYS A 288 13.48 5.29 -9.44
C LYS A 288 13.26 6.18 -10.65
N ARG A 289 13.02 7.46 -10.41
CA ARG A 289 12.83 8.45 -11.44
C ARG A 289 13.26 9.84 -10.97
N VAL A 290 13.87 10.56 -11.88
CA VAL A 290 14.28 11.95 -11.71
C VAL A 290 13.50 12.78 -12.72
N TYR A 291 12.90 13.85 -12.26
CA TYR A 291 12.20 14.86 -13.05
C TYR A 291 13.09 16.10 -13.13
N PRO A 292 13.19 16.67 -14.37
CA PRO A 292 13.88 17.93 -14.54
C PRO A 292 13.10 19.05 -13.87
#